data_1d51bbb3b85af55862ffe2fb695424af
#
_entry.id   1d51bbb3b85af55862ffe2fb695424af
#
_cell.length_a   1.000
_cell.length_b   1.000
_cell.length_c   1.000
_cell.angle_alpha   90.00
_cell.angle_beta   90.00
_cell.angle_gamma   90.00
#
_symmetry.space_group_name_H-M   'P 1'
#
loop_
_entity.id
_entity.type
_entity.pdbx_description
1 polymer ?
#
loop_
_entity_poly.entity_id
_entity_poly.type
_entity_poly.pdbx_seq_one_letter_code
_entity_poly.pdbx_strand_id
1 'polypeptide(L)'
;AITEQARVARPGGVVGAYVWDYRDGLEFQRVFWEAAIAVEPSAVEAARRSTFPIAGPDRLEVLFAGAGLQEVRVRPIEIQTTFASFDELWADFLGAGRLSQGDEPGWKGPSYDLLGSVDDAAREAIEAEYRARLTIAPSGHIASTARAWAVSGRRVELA
;
A
#
# COMPACT_ATOMS: atom_id res chain seq x y z
N ALA A 1 2.19 13.71 14.25
CA ALA A 1 1.81 12.37 14.79
C ALA A 1 2.97 11.74 15.55
N ILE A 2 4.15 11.40 14.94
CA ILE A 2 5.27 10.69 15.60
C ILE A 2 5.85 11.49 16.77
N THR A 3 6.04 12.80 16.63
CA THR A 3 6.51 13.68 17.71
C THR A 3 5.62 13.63 18.95
N GLU A 4 4.29 13.54 18.75
CA GLU A 4 3.35 13.44 19.87
C GLU A 4 3.39 12.05 20.53
N GLN A 5 3.54 11.00 19.74
CA GLN A 5 3.76 9.66 20.28
C GLN A 5 5.05 9.58 21.11
N ALA A 6 6.14 10.20 20.63
CA ALA A 6 7.39 10.30 21.38
C ALA A 6 7.20 11.11 22.67
N ARG A 7 6.42 12.21 22.64
CA ARG A 7 6.15 13.05 23.83
C ARG A 7 5.40 12.29 24.92
N VAL A 8 4.40 11.49 24.56
CA VAL A 8 3.55 10.78 25.56
C VAL A 8 4.11 9.42 25.99
N ALA A 9 5.04 8.84 25.24
CA ALA A 9 5.74 7.63 25.66
C ALA A 9 6.49 7.90 26.97
N ARG A 10 6.54 6.94 27.90
CA ARG A 10 7.39 7.07 29.10
C ARG A 10 8.88 7.10 28.72
N PRO A 11 9.76 7.72 29.54
CA PRO A 11 11.21 7.60 29.34
C PRO A 11 11.65 6.13 29.22
N GLY A 12 12.56 5.82 28.29
CA GLY A 12 12.95 4.44 27.94
C GLY A 12 11.90 3.62 27.19
N GLY A 13 10.69 4.16 27.00
CA GLY A 13 9.60 3.50 26.25
C GLY A 13 9.88 3.39 24.74
N VAL A 14 9.24 2.42 24.09
CA VAL A 14 9.35 2.20 22.64
C VAL A 14 8.12 2.77 21.95
N VAL A 15 8.36 3.53 20.89
CA VAL A 15 7.34 3.94 19.90
C VAL A 15 7.53 3.09 18.65
N GLY A 16 6.45 2.52 18.12
CA GLY A 16 6.48 1.71 16.91
C GLY A 16 5.35 2.06 15.96
N ALA A 17 5.59 1.87 14.67
CA ALA A 17 4.60 1.99 13.62
C ALA A 17 4.91 1.03 12.49
N TYR A 18 3.92 0.80 11.62
CA TYR A 18 4.13 0.15 10.34
C TYR A 18 3.31 0.85 9.27
N VAL A 19 3.79 0.80 8.05
CA VAL A 19 3.10 1.32 6.86
C VAL A 19 3.25 0.33 5.71
N TRP A 20 2.23 0.20 4.87
CA TRP A 20 2.33 -0.57 3.65
C TRP A 20 3.35 0.05 2.70
N ASP A 21 4.14 -0.78 2.06
CA ASP A 21 5.02 -0.37 0.98
C ASP A 21 4.23 -0.22 -0.33
N TYR A 22 3.56 0.92 -0.46
CA TYR A 22 2.75 1.25 -1.64
C TYR A 22 3.57 1.44 -2.92
N ARG A 23 4.89 1.55 -2.81
CA ARG A 23 5.74 1.76 -3.97
C ARG A 23 6.03 0.44 -4.69
N ASP A 24 6.53 -0.55 -3.94
CA ASP A 24 7.06 -1.79 -4.53
C ASP A 24 6.57 -3.05 -3.81
N GLY A 25 5.96 -2.91 -2.64
CA GLY A 25 5.66 -4.01 -1.73
C GLY A 25 4.28 -4.64 -1.90
N LEU A 26 3.35 -4.01 -2.59
CA LEU A 26 2.01 -4.56 -2.86
C LEU A 26 1.99 -5.07 -4.31
N GLU A 27 2.37 -6.34 -4.50
CA GLU A 27 2.55 -6.93 -5.83
C GLU A 27 1.29 -6.82 -6.69
N PHE A 28 0.13 -7.17 -6.16
CA PHE A 28 -1.14 -7.08 -6.88
C PHE A 28 -1.44 -5.64 -7.35
N GLN A 29 -1.09 -4.64 -6.55
CA GLN A 29 -1.30 -3.23 -6.89
C GLN A 29 -0.27 -2.74 -7.92
N ARG A 30 0.99 -3.18 -7.80
CA ARG A 30 2.04 -2.87 -8.77
C ARG A 30 1.67 -3.40 -10.16
N VAL A 31 1.24 -4.67 -10.24
CA VAL A 31 0.81 -5.30 -11.50
C VAL A 31 -0.41 -4.59 -12.10
N PHE A 32 -1.34 -4.12 -11.24
CA PHE A 32 -2.47 -3.29 -11.69
C PHE A 32 -2.00 -2.00 -12.37
N TRP A 33 -1.07 -1.26 -11.71
CA TRP A 33 -0.58 -0.01 -12.28
C TRP A 33 0.22 -0.22 -13.57
N GLU A 34 0.99 -1.30 -13.67
CA GLU A 34 1.68 -1.67 -14.90
C GLU A 34 0.69 -1.95 -16.05
N ALA A 35 -0.40 -2.65 -15.77
CA ALA A 35 -1.46 -2.91 -16.74
C ALA A 35 -2.20 -1.62 -17.13
N ALA A 36 -2.58 -0.82 -16.17
CA ALA A 36 -3.29 0.43 -16.41
C ALA A 36 -2.46 1.41 -17.26
N ILE A 37 -1.16 1.56 -16.98
CA ILE A 37 -0.26 2.42 -17.76
C ILE A 37 -0.04 1.88 -19.18
N ALA A 38 -0.02 0.57 -19.36
CA ALA A 38 0.14 -0.03 -20.69
C ALA A 38 -1.05 0.26 -21.62
N VAL A 39 -2.26 0.34 -21.05
CA VAL A 39 -3.51 0.63 -21.80
C VAL A 39 -3.75 2.15 -21.89
N GLU A 40 -3.62 2.83 -20.77
CA GLU A 40 -3.86 4.27 -20.61
C GLU A 40 -2.60 4.96 -20.06
N PRO A 41 -1.72 5.50 -20.92
CA PRO A 41 -0.46 6.11 -20.46
C PRO A 41 -0.63 7.26 -19.45
N SER A 42 -1.79 7.96 -19.46
CA SER A 42 -2.08 9.01 -18.50
C SER A 42 -2.25 8.49 -17.06
N ALA A 43 -2.46 7.17 -16.89
CA ALA A 43 -2.54 6.50 -15.59
C ALA A 43 -1.25 6.64 -14.75
N VAL A 44 -0.11 7.01 -15.34
CA VAL A 44 1.16 7.25 -14.65
C VAL A 44 1.01 8.27 -13.51
N GLU A 45 0.20 9.31 -13.69
CA GLU A 45 -0.01 10.33 -12.65
C GLU A 45 -0.89 9.80 -11.49
N ALA A 46 -1.85 8.93 -11.77
CA ALA A 46 -2.62 8.26 -10.74
C ALA A 46 -1.75 7.24 -9.97
N ALA A 47 -0.91 6.49 -10.67
CA ALA A 47 0.06 5.58 -10.08
C ALA A 47 1.03 6.30 -9.12
N ARG A 48 1.54 7.46 -9.51
CA ARG A 48 2.39 8.29 -8.63
C ARG A 48 1.67 8.73 -7.36
N ARG A 49 0.38 9.10 -7.45
CA ARG A 49 -0.41 9.48 -6.27
C ARG A 49 -0.69 8.30 -5.34
N SER A 50 -0.66 7.07 -5.86
CA SER A 50 -0.83 5.86 -5.05
C SER A 50 0.41 5.53 -4.21
N THR A 51 1.59 6.09 -4.54
CA THR A 51 2.81 5.90 -3.77
C THR A 51 2.94 6.99 -2.72
N PHE A 52 2.75 6.65 -1.45
CA PHE A 52 2.92 7.61 -0.37
C PHE A 52 4.41 7.84 -0.09
N PRO A 53 4.91 9.09 -0.12
CA PRO A 53 6.34 9.39 0.06
C PRO A 53 6.91 8.92 1.41
N ILE A 54 6.05 8.76 2.42
CA ILE A 54 6.41 8.29 3.77
C ILE A 54 6.60 6.77 3.83
N ALA A 55 6.13 6.02 2.85
CA ALA A 55 6.08 4.55 2.88
C ALA A 55 7.43 3.87 2.56
N GLY A 56 8.55 4.61 2.57
CA GLY A 56 9.88 4.05 2.35
C GLY A 56 10.70 3.96 3.64
N PRO A 57 11.64 2.98 3.75
CA PRO A 57 12.43 2.75 4.96
C PRO A 57 13.25 3.96 5.39
N ASP A 58 13.93 4.63 4.46
CA ASP A 58 14.78 5.80 4.75
C ASP A 58 13.96 6.96 5.33
N ARG A 59 12.74 7.15 4.83
CA ARG A 59 11.85 8.22 5.32
C ARG A 59 11.32 7.93 6.71
N LEU A 60 11.01 6.67 7.01
CA LEU A 60 10.58 6.26 8.35
C LEU A 60 11.70 6.44 9.36
N GLU A 61 12.94 6.09 9.00
CA GLU A 61 14.11 6.30 9.85
C GLU A 61 14.30 7.78 10.17
N VAL A 62 14.32 8.64 9.14
CA VAL A 62 14.43 10.10 9.30
C VAL A 62 13.32 10.68 10.17
N LEU A 63 12.08 10.22 10.00
CA LEU A 63 10.94 10.70 10.79
C LEU A 63 11.04 10.34 12.26
N PHE A 64 11.45 9.11 12.58
CA PHE A 64 11.58 8.65 13.95
C PHE A 64 12.77 9.31 14.64
N ALA A 65 13.92 9.40 13.97
CA ALA A 65 15.09 10.12 14.49
C ALA A 65 14.78 11.62 14.68
N GLY A 66 14.10 12.26 13.72
CA GLY A 66 13.68 13.65 13.81
C GLY A 66 12.66 13.95 14.91
N ALA A 67 11.94 12.92 15.40
CA ALA A 67 11.07 13.03 16.57
C ALA A 67 11.82 12.87 17.91
N GLY A 68 13.16 12.76 17.90
CA GLY A 68 14.01 12.61 19.08
C GLY A 68 14.06 11.18 19.64
N LEU A 69 13.58 10.20 18.86
CA LEU A 69 13.71 8.79 19.24
C LEU A 69 15.12 8.28 18.89
N GLN A 70 15.67 7.44 19.75
CA GLN A 70 16.97 6.78 19.59
C GLN A 70 16.80 5.31 19.23
N GLU A 71 17.90 4.65 18.86
CA GLU A 71 17.92 3.23 18.46
C GLU A 71 16.86 2.92 17.39
N VAL A 72 16.71 3.83 16.43
CA VAL A 72 15.72 3.67 15.36
C VAL A 72 16.08 2.44 14.51
N ARG A 73 15.10 1.57 14.32
CA ARG A 73 15.24 0.35 13.50
C ARG A 73 14.08 0.25 12.54
N VAL A 74 14.40 0.03 11.27
CA VAL A 74 13.41 -0.23 10.22
C VAL A 74 13.62 -1.64 9.68
N ARG A 75 12.55 -2.38 9.47
CA ARG A 75 12.59 -3.74 8.93
C ARG A 75 11.36 -4.02 8.06
N PRO A 76 11.48 -4.88 7.03
CA PRO A 76 10.33 -5.34 6.28
C PRO A 76 9.49 -6.33 7.12
N ILE A 77 8.20 -6.34 6.87
CA ILE A 77 7.26 -7.40 7.23
C ILE A 77 6.63 -7.85 5.91
N GLU A 78 6.89 -9.09 5.52
CA GLU A 78 6.34 -9.67 4.29
C GLU A 78 5.31 -10.73 4.64
N ILE A 79 4.19 -10.72 3.93
CA ILE A 79 3.11 -11.70 4.05
C ILE A 79 2.71 -12.20 2.67
N GLN A 80 2.24 -13.43 2.62
CA GLN A 80 1.51 -13.95 1.47
C GLN A 80 0.04 -13.59 1.62
N THR A 81 -0.52 -13.00 0.57
CA THR A 81 -1.95 -12.74 0.46
C THR A 81 -2.54 -13.65 -0.61
N THR A 82 -3.80 -14.02 -0.46
CA THR A 82 -4.49 -14.86 -1.44
C THR A 82 -5.88 -14.28 -1.70
N PHE A 83 -6.20 -14.15 -2.98
CA PHE A 83 -7.54 -13.82 -3.45
C PHE A 83 -8.18 -15.09 -3.99
N ALA A 84 -9.45 -15.30 -3.67
CA ALA A 84 -10.16 -16.52 -4.07
C ALA A 84 -10.44 -16.56 -5.58
N SER A 85 -10.53 -15.39 -6.22
CA SER A 85 -10.69 -15.25 -7.66
C SER A 85 -10.20 -13.91 -8.18
N PHE A 86 -10.08 -13.78 -9.49
CA PHE A 86 -9.83 -12.49 -10.13
C PHE A 86 -10.96 -11.49 -9.86
N ASP A 87 -12.19 -11.92 -9.87
CA ASP A 87 -13.35 -11.05 -9.65
C ASP A 87 -13.35 -10.46 -8.24
N GLU A 88 -12.92 -11.23 -7.22
CA GLU A 88 -12.71 -10.72 -5.86
C GLU A 88 -11.63 -9.62 -5.84
N LEU A 89 -10.50 -9.88 -6.47
CA LEU A 89 -9.40 -8.92 -6.56
C LEU A 89 -9.79 -7.67 -7.35
N TRP A 90 -10.50 -7.83 -8.47
CA TRP A 90 -10.95 -6.73 -9.30
C TRP A 90 -11.97 -5.83 -8.60
N ALA A 91 -12.87 -6.45 -7.81
CA ALA A 91 -13.85 -5.72 -7.01
C ALA A 91 -13.20 -4.75 -6.01
N ASP A 92 -12.01 -5.06 -5.49
CA ASP A 92 -11.27 -4.16 -4.60
C ASP A 92 -10.86 -2.85 -5.31
N PHE A 93 -10.45 -2.93 -6.57
CA PHE A 93 -10.13 -1.73 -7.37
C PHE A 93 -11.37 -0.92 -7.76
N LEU A 94 -12.53 -1.57 -7.86
CA LEU A 94 -13.81 -0.91 -8.09
C LEU A 94 -14.45 -0.35 -6.81
N GLY A 95 -13.77 -0.43 -5.67
CA GLY A 95 -14.27 0.07 -4.39
C GLY A 95 -15.41 -0.77 -3.78
N ALA A 96 -15.60 -2.00 -4.26
CA ALA A 96 -16.63 -2.93 -3.82
C ALA A 96 -16.08 -4.17 -3.08
N GLY A 97 -14.75 -4.34 -3.03
CA GLY A 97 -14.08 -5.49 -2.44
C GLY A 97 -13.82 -5.34 -0.93
N ARG A 98 -13.24 -6.39 -0.35
CA ARG A 98 -12.96 -6.46 1.10
C ARG A 98 -11.91 -5.46 1.59
N LEU A 99 -10.93 -5.10 0.74
CA LEU A 99 -9.90 -4.12 1.08
C LEU A 99 -10.46 -2.69 1.11
N SER A 100 -11.61 -2.48 0.49
CA SER A 100 -12.30 -1.18 0.43
C SER A 100 -13.34 -0.99 1.53
N GLN A 101 -13.63 -2.02 2.34
CA GLN A 101 -14.59 -2.00 3.44
C GLN A 101 -13.95 -1.46 4.72
N GLY A 102 -13.59 -0.17 4.73
CA GLY A 102 -13.44 0.56 5.98
C GLY A 102 -14.79 1.13 6.40
N ASP A 103 -15.00 1.34 7.71
CA ASP A 103 -16.21 1.95 8.30
C ASP A 103 -16.46 3.40 7.84
N GLU A 104 -15.56 3.98 7.05
CA GLU A 104 -15.69 5.29 6.43
C GLU A 104 -16.20 5.13 4.99
N PRO A 105 -17.44 5.55 4.71
CA PRO A 105 -17.92 5.58 3.34
C PRO A 105 -17.10 6.63 2.57
N GLY A 106 -16.23 6.18 1.66
CA GLY A 106 -15.65 7.07 0.67
C GLY A 106 -14.14 7.08 0.49
N TRP A 107 -13.32 6.25 1.17
CA TRP A 107 -11.92 6.15 0.78
C TRP A 107 -11.80 5.28 -0.47
N LYS A 108 -11.92 5.94 -1.60
CA LYS A 108 -11.72 5.38 -2.93
C LYS A 108 -10.35 5.86 -3.38
N GLY A 109 -9.38 4.95 -3.40
CA GLY A 109 -7.99 5.28 -3.74
C GLY A 109 -7.80 5.68 -5.20
N PRO A 110 -6.56 6.08 -5.58
CA PRO A 110 -6.25 6.54 -6.95
C PRO A 110 -6.64 5.56 -8.07
N SER A 111 -6.65 4.25 -7.80
CA SER A 111 -7.10 3.22 -8.75
C SER A 111 -8.59 3.30 -9.04
N TYR A 112 -9.40 3.50 -7.99
CA TYR A 112 -10.83 3.72 -8.14
C TYR A 112 -11.12 4.99 -8.96
N ASP A 113 -10.43 6.09 -8.66
CA ASP A 113 -10.59 7.36 -9.39
C ASP A 113 -10.20 7.21 -10.85
N LEU A 114 -9.11 6.49 -11.15
CA LEU A 114 -8.69 6.18 -12.51
C LEU A 114 -9.78 5.39 -13.25
N LEU A 115 -10.24 4.27 -12.68
CA LEU A 115 -11.24 3.41 -13.31
C LEU A 115 -12.60 4.11 -13.49
N GLY A 116 -12.90 5.10 -12.64
CA GLY A 116 -14.07 5.96 -12.78
C GLY A 116 -13.93 7.10 -13.80
N SER A 117 -12.71 7.42 -14.22
CA SER A 117 -12.43 8.52 -15.15
C SER A 117 -12.25 8.09 -16.60
N VAL A 118 -11.97 6.81 -16.84
CA VAL A 118 -11.84 6.24 -18.20
C VAL A 118 -13.19 5.74 -18.72
N ASP A 119 -13.32 5.60 -20.02
CA ASP A 119 -14.51 5.01 -20.64
C ASP A 119 -14.58 3.49 -20.41
N ASP A 120 -15.71 2.88 -20.75
CA ASP A 120 -15.94 1.45 -20.53
C ASP A 120 -14.97 0.58 -21.32
N ALA A 121 -14.62 0.97 -22.56
CA ALA A 121 -13.69 0.21 -23.40
C ALA A 121 -12.28 0.21 -22.83
N ALA A 122 -11.80 1.35 -22.32
CA ALA A 122 -10.50 1.44 -21.65
C ALA A 122 -10.50 0.66 -20.33
N ARG A 123 -11.61 0.69 -19.57
CA ARG A 123 -11.74 -0.08 -18.33
C ARG A 123 -11.68 -1.59 -18.59
N GLU A 124 -12.41 -2.08 -19.59
CA GLU A 124 -12.38 -3.49 -20.01
C GLU A 124 -10.98 -3.89 -20.50
N ALA A 125 -10.29 -3.03 -21.24
CA ALA A 125 -8.93 -3.27 -21.69
C ALA A 125 -7.94 -3.33 -20.52
N ILE A 126 -8.06 -2.45 -19.51
CA ILE A 126 -7.23 -2.50 -18.28
C ILE A 126 -7.49 -3.79 -17.52
N GLU A 127 -8.76 -4.19 -17.37
CA GLU A 127 -9.13 -5.44 -16.70
C GLU A 127 -8.50 -6.65 -17.40
N ALA A 128 -8.63 -6.73 -18.72
CA ALA A 128 -8.07 -7.84 -19.51
C ALA A 128 -6.54 -7.89 -19.43
N GLU A 129 -5.87 -6.74 -19.54
CA GLU A 129 -4.42 -6.64 -19.42
C GLU A 129 -3.93 -6.99 -18.01
N TYR A 130 -4.63 -6.56 -16.97
CA TYR A 130 -4.33 -6.91 -15.59
C TYR A 130 -4.47 -8.41 -15.36
N ARG A 131 -5.58 -9.00 -15.81
CA ARG A 131 -5.81 -10.46 -15.73
C ARG A 131 -4.70 -11.24 -16.44
N ALA A 132 -4.27 -10.78 -17.62
CA ALA A 132 -3.22 -11.45 -18.40
C ALA A 132 -1.84 -11.43 -17.72
N ARG A 133 -1.56 -10.45 -16.86
CA ARG A 133 -0.29 -10.31 -16.13
C ARG A 133 -0.24 -11.12 -14.83
N LEU A 134 -1.40 -11.55 -14.33
CA LEU A 134 -1.47 -12.29 -13.07
C LEU A 134 -1.23 -13.79 -13.28
N THR A 135 -0.58 -14.41 -12.31
CA THR A 135 -0.51 -15.88 -12.24
C THR A 135 -1.75 -16.40 -11.50
N ILE A 136 -2.69 -16.92 -12.26
CA ILE A 136 -3.93 -17.49 -11.73
C ILE A 136 -3.78 -19.01 -11.67
N ALA A 137 -3.92 -19.59 -10.49
CA ALA A 137 -3.87 -21.04 -10.32
C ALA A 137 -5.05 -21.74 -11.01
N PRO A 138 -4.97 -23.05 -11.34
CA PRO A 138 -6.10 -23.79 -11.91
C PRO A 138 -7.37 -23.77 -11.04
N SER A 139 -7.22 -23.55 -9.74
CA SER A 139 -8.34 -23.38 -8.78
C SER A 139 -9.01 -21.99 -8.85
N GLY A 140 -8.45 -21.06 -9.64
CA GLY A 140 -8.89 -19.67 -9.70
C GLY A 140 -8.20 -18.74 -8.69
N HIS A 141 -7.48 -19.29 -7.70
CA HIS A 141 -6.80 -18.50 -6.67
C HIS A 141 -5.62 -17.70 -7.24
N ILE A 142 -5.40 -16.53 -6.67
CA ILE A 142 -4.27 -15.65 -6.99
C ILE A 142 -3.46 -15.46 -5.72
N ALA A 143 -2.23 -15.94 -5.71
CA ALA A 143 -1.27 -15.64 -4.65
C ALA A 143 -0.52 -14.36 -4.98
N SER A 144 -0.30 -13.53 -3.98
CA SER A 144 0.43 -12.27 -4.11
C SER A 144 1.23 -12.00 -2.84
N THR A 145 2.33 -11.29 -2.97
CA THR A 145 3.13 -10.85 -1.84
C THR A 145 2.73 -9.43 -1.43
N ALA A 146 2.64 -9.20 -0.13
CA ALA A 146 2.45 -7.86 0.42
C ALA A 146 3.53 -7.58 1.47
N ARG A 147 4.15 -6.40 1.37
CA ARG A 147 5.18 -5.91 2.30
C ARG A 147 4.73 -4.64 2.99
N ALA A 148 5.00 -4.58 4.28
CA ALA A 148 4.95 -3.36 5.08
C ALA A 148 6.35 -3.07 5.64
N TRP A 149 6.65 -1.80 5.90
CA TRP A 149 7.82 -1.37 6.64
C TRP A 149 7.43 -1.12 8.09
N ALA A 150 8.01 -1.87 9.01
CA ALA A 150 7.90 -1.62 10.44
C ALA A 150 9.08 -0.76 10.89
N VAL A 151 8.79 0.23 11.73
CA VAL A 151 9.80 1.10 12.34
C VAL A 151 9.57 1.16 13.83
N SER A 152 10.65 1.18 14.60
CA SER A 152 10.62 1.39 16.06
C SER A 152 11.74 2.31 16.49
N GLY A 153 11.51 3.04 17.58
CA GLY A 153 12.53 3.88 18.22
C GLY A 153 12.25 4.01 19.72
N ARG A 154 13.27 4.27 20.51
CA ARG A 154 13.20 4.39 21.96
C ARG A 154 13.23 5.85 22.38
N ARG A 155 12.31 6.24 23.29
CA ARG A 155 12.40 7.55 23.94
C ARG A 155 13.60 7.59 24.88
N VAL A 156 14.39 8.68 24.79
CA VAL A 156 15.54 8.90 25.66
C VAL A 156 15.12 8.87 27.14
N GLU A 157 15.88 8.21 27.99
CA GLU A 157 15.77 8.38 29.42
C GLU A 157 16.28 9.78 29.79
N LEU A 158 15.47 10.54 30.51
CA LEU A 158 15.92 11.78 31.10
C LEU A 158 16.84 11.41 32.27
N ALA A 159 18.12 11.82 32.20
CA ALA A 159 19.09 11.67 33.27
C ALA A 159 18.63 12.44 34.51
#